data_523fed57de0a099c1966756b87315017
#
_entry.id   523fed57de0a099c1966756b87315017
#
_cell.length_a   1.000
_cell.length_b   1.000
_cell.length_c   1.000
_cell.angle_alpha   90.00
_cell.angle_beta   90.00
_cell.angle_gamma   90.00
#
_symmetry.space_group_name_H-M   'P 1'
#
loop_
_entity.id
_entity.type
_entity.pdbx_description
1 polymer ?
#
loop_
_entity_poly.entity_id
_entity_poly.type
_entity_poly.pdbx_seq_one_letter_code
_entity_poly.pdbx_strand_id
1 'polypeptide(L)'
;SSAASDVYKRQVVSYVSTENARENLTHDATTWDFDAVRRAAQDEWNEWLGRIEVKGGTQQQRTKFYTDLWHVLLGRHKIDDVNGEYPDLTDGQRAGSFTRDIRVKTRTLPRDAAGRVVHHMYNSDAFWLTQWNLNVLWGLGWPEMPDEMSASLIRYADNGGLIPRGPCAGGYTYIMSGCPATPLIVSAYNKGLMRKCDPMHACLLYT
;
A
#
# COMPACT_ATOMS: atom_id res chain seq x y z
N SER A 1 -40.38 -24.89 2.05
CA SER A 1 -39.46 -23.88 1.51
C SER A 1 -38.68 -23.29 2.68
N SER A 2 -37.43 -23.67 2.83
CA SER A 2 -36.54 -22.97 3.73
C SER A 2 -36.33 -21.56 3.17
N ALA A 3 -36.93 -20.55 3.80
CA ALA A 3 -36.54 -19.20 3.58
C ALA A 3 -35.05 -19.12 3.95
N ALA A 4 -34.21 -18.90 2.96
CA ALA A 4 -32.84 -18.55 3.21
C ALA A 4 -32.87 -17.26 4.03
N SER A 5 -32.46 -17.32 5.28
CA SER A 5 -32.30 -16.11 6.08
C SER A 5 -31.13 -15.33 5.45
N ASP A 6 -31.40 -14.13 4.98
CA ASP A 6 -30.37 -13.22 4.50
C ASP A 6 -29.40 -12.94 5.65
N VAL A 7 -28.17 -13.40 5.51
CA VAL A 7 -27.12 -13.15 6.48
C VAL A 7 -26.32 -11.94 6.05
N TYR A 8 -26.54 -10.83 6.72
CA TYR A 8 -25.72 -9.63 6.54
C TYR A 8 -24.42 -9.80 7.33
N LYS A 9 -23.28 -9.68 6.64
CA LYS A 9 -21.95 -9.80 7.24
C LYS A 9 -21.10 -8.60 6.90
N ARG A 10 -20.54 -7.96 7.94
CA ARG A 10 -19.40 -7.02 7.80
C ARG A 10 -18.15 -7.74 8.29
N GLN A 11 -17.06 -7.57 7.57
CA GLN A 11 -15.80 -8.18 7.93
C GLN A 11 -14.67 -7.17 7.73
N VAL A 12 -13.81 -7.07 8.73
CA VAL A 12 -12.59 -6.27 8.72
C VAL A 12 -11.45 -7.17 9.18
N VAL A 13 -10.26 -6.87 8.74
CA VAL A 13 -9.04 -7.62 9.07
C VAL A 13 -8.02 -6.70 9.73
N SER A 14 -7.15 -7.29 10.55
CA SER A 14 -5.90 -6.72 10.99
C SER A 14 -4.82 -7.79 10.88
N TYR A 15 -3.61 -7.37 10.56
CA TYR A 15 -2.43 -8.25 10.58
C TYR A 15 -1.72 -8.21 11.95
N VAL A 16 -2.20 -7.40 12.89
CA VAL A 16 -1.60 -7.18 14.22
C VAL A 16 -2.33 -7.96 15.29
N SER A 17 -3.61 -7.64 15.51
CA SER A 17 -4.40 -8.25 16.59
C SER A 17 -5.91 -8.24 16.32
N THR A 18 -6.63 -9.04 17.09
CA THR A 18 -8.10 -9.04 17.09
C THR A 18 -8.66 -7.71 17.61
N GLU A 19 -7.97 -7.09 18.55
CA GLU A 19 -8.33 -5.80 19.14
C GLU A 19 -8.25 -4.70 18.07
N ASN A 20 -7.16 -4.67 17.31
CA ASN A 20 -6.99 -3.74 16.17
C ASN A 20 -8.06 -3.99 15.09
N ALA A 21 -8.39 -5.25 14.81
CA ALA A 21 -9.47 -5.56 13.87
C ALA A 21 -10.85 -5.01 14.35
N ARG A 22 -11.11 -5.01 15.65
CA ARG A 22 -12.33 -4.39 16.21
C ARG A 22 -12.30 -2.86 16.09
N GLU A 23 -11.13 -2.25 16.31
CA GLU A 23 -10.93 -0.80 16.13
C GLU A 23 -11.14 -0.41 14.68
N ASN A 24 -10.53 -1.11 13.73
CA ASN A 24 -10.75 -0.93 12.29
C ASN A 24 -12.23 -1.08 11.92
N LEU A 25 -12.94 -2.08 12.47
CA LEU A 25 -14.36 -2.27 12.22
C LEU A 25 -15.20 -1.07 12.67
N THR A 26 -14.86 -0.50 13.82
CA THR A 26 -15.58 0.66 14.38
C THR A 26 -15.31 1.91 13.55
N HIS A 27 -14.11 2.04 13.00
CA HIS A 27 -13.70 3.19 12.21
C HIS A 27 -14.22 3.12 10.76
N ASP A 28 -14.06 1.98 10.08
CA ASP A 28 -14.27 1.87 8.63
C ASP A 28 -15.67 1.35 8.26
N ALA A 29 -16.30 0.58 9.13
CA ALA A 29 -17.57 -0.08 8.84
C ALA A 29 -18.70 0.46 9.74
N THR A 30 -18.94 1.77 9.67
CA THR A 30 -19.86 2.48 10.57
C THR A 30 -21.34 2.25 10.26
N THR A 31 -21.68 1.78 9.06
CA THR A 31 -23.06 1.60 8.61
C THR A 31 -23.35 0.18 8.12
N TRP A 32 -24.63 -0.23 8.19
CA TRP A 32 -25.17 -1.44 7.56
C TRP A 32 -25.85 -1.15 6.23
N ASP A 33 -25.92 0.12 5.78
CA ASP A 33 -26.46 0.49 4.48
C ASP A 33 -25.46 0.13 3.38
N PHE A 34 -25.71 -1.00 2.72
CA PHE A 34 -24.87 -1.49 1.62
C PHE A 34 -24.78 -0.48 0.47
N ASP A 35 -25.90 0.19 0.13
CA ASP A 35 -25.89 1.15 -0.95
C ASP A 35 -25.11 2.42 -0.62
N ALA A 36 -25.09 2.83 0.65
CA ALA A 36 -24.23 3.92 1.10
C ALA A 36 -22.74 3.56 0.98
N VAL A 37 -22.35 2.36 1.41
CA VAL A 37 -20.97 1.86 1.29
C VAL A 37 -20.56 1.75 -0.19
N ARG A 38 -21.44 1.21 -1.03
CA ARG A 38 -21.20 1.10 -2.47
C ARG A 38 -21.00 2.48 -3.11
N ARG A 39 -21.86 3.45 -2.80
CA ARG A 39 -21.71 4.83 -3.31
C ARG A 39 -20.41 5.46 -2.87
N ALA A 40 -20.05 5.36 -1.59
CA ALA A 40 -18.79 5.90 -1.08
C ALA A 40 -17.58 5.32 -1.81
N ALA A 41 -17.55 4.00 -2.03
CA ALA A 41 -16.47 3.36 -2.78
C ALA A 41 -16.44 3.79 -4.27
N GLN A 42 -17.60 3.98 -4.90
CA GLN A 42 -17.68 4.51 -6.26
C GLN A 42 -17.17 5.95 -6.35
N ASP A 43 -17.52 6.79 -5.38
CA ASP A 43 -17.11 8.20 -5.35
C ASP A 43 -15.59 8.30 -5.15
N GLU A 44 -15.01 7.50 -4.26
CA GLU A 44 -13.57 7.42 -4.07
C GLU A 44 -12.84 6.97 -5.35
N TRP A 45 -13.32 5.91 -6.00
CA TRP A 45 -12.74 5.47 -7.27
C TRP A 45 -12.89 6.49 -8.39
N ASN A 46 -14.01 7.21 -8.45
CA ASN A 46 -14.23 8.28 -9.41
C ASN A 46 -13.27 9.45 -9.19
N GLU A 47 -12.97 9.79 -7.93
CA GLU A 47 -11.96 10.80 -7.60
C GLU A 47 -10.57 10.37 -8.09
N TRP A 48 -10.15 9.13 -7.80
CA TRP A 48 -8.86 8.62 -8.20
C TRP A 48 -8.71 8.49 -9.72
N LEU A 49 -9.67 7.89 -10.39
CA LEU A 49 -9.64 7.69 -11.85
C LEU A 49 -9.87 8.98 -12.63
N GLY A 50 -10.66 9.89 -12.07
CA GLY A 50 -11.00 11.18 -12.67
C GLY A 50 -9.83 12.17 -12.77
N ARG A 51 -8.67 11.86 -12.16
CA ARG A 51 -7.44 12.68 -12.32
C ARG A 51 -6.92 12.68 -13.76
N ILE A 52 -7.31 11.68 -14.56
CA ILE A 52 -7.01 11.64 -16.00
C ILE A 52 -8.34 11.56 -16.75
N GLU A 53 -8.71 12.65 -17.40
CA GLU A 53 -9.91 12.71 -18.21
C GLU A 53 -9.59 12.45 -19.68
N VAL A 54 -10.25 11.45 -20.28
CA VAL A 54 -10.13 11.17 -21.72
C VAL A 54 -11.39 11.54 -22.47
N LYS A 55 -11.22 12.19 -23.63
CA LYS A 55 -12.31 12.62 -24.51
C LYS A 55 -12.16 11.96 -25.89
N GLY A 56 -13.28 11.80 -26.59
CA GLY A 56 -13.32 11.15 -27.89
C GLY A 56 -13.31 9.62 -27.80
N GLY A 57 -13.10 8.97 -28.93
CA GLY A 57 -13.15 7.51 -29.06
C GLY A 57 -14.54 6.91 -28.85
N THR A 58 -14.65 5.60 -29.02
CA THR A 58 -15.86 4.85 -28.74
C THR A 58 -16.06 4.63 -27.22
N GLN A 59 -17.27 4.28 -26.81
CA GLN A 59 -17.56 3.89 -25.43
C GLN A 59 -16.66 2.73 -24.98
N GLN A 60 -16.47 1.72 -25.83
CA GLN A 60 -15.63 0.58 -25.54
C GLN A 60 -14.16 0.98 -25.28
N GLN A 61 -13.62 1.92 -26.07
CA GLN A 61 -12.26 2.42 -25.87
C GLN A 61 -12.11 3.17 -24.54
N ARG A 62 -13.08 4.01 -24.18
CA ARG A 62 -13.09 4.71 -22.90
C ARG A 62 -13.21 3.73 -21.71
N THR A 63 -14.11 2.74 -21.84
CA THR A 63 -14.24 1.70 -20.80
C THR A 63 -12.92 0.95 -20.61
N LYS A 64 -12.29 0.55 -21.72
CA LYS A 64 -10.98 -0.13 -21.64
C LYS A 64 -9.93 0.76 -20.97
N PHE A 65 -9.84 2.03 -21.34
CA PHE A 65 -8.87 2.96 -20.74
C PHE A 65 -9.02 3.03 -19.22
N TYR A 66 -10.24 3.27 -18.71
CA TYR A 66 -10.46 3.38 -17.28
C TYR A 66 -10.34 2.04 -16.55
N THR A 67 -10.62 0.92 -17.21
CA THR A 67 -10.35 -0.41 -16.66
C THR A 67 -8.85 -0.65 -16.50
N ASP A 68 -8.06 -0.32 -17.51
CA ASP A 68 -6.61 -0.45 -17.44
C ASP A 68 -6.01 0.51 -16.38
N LEU A 69 -6.53 1.73 -16.29
CA LEU A 69 -6.12 2.71 -15.28
C LEU A 69 -6.45 2.24 -13.85
N TRP A 70 -7.60 1.62 -13.66
CA TRP A 70 -7.97 1.01 -12.40
C TRP A 70 -6.99 -0.11 -12.01
N HIS A 71 -6.60 -0.99 -12.94
CA HIS A 71 -5.60 -2.03 -12.70
C HIS A 71 -4.24 -1.46 -12.29
N VAL A 72 -3.85 -0.31 -12.82
CA VAL A 72 -2.60 0.38 -12.46
C VAL A 72 -2.57 0.81 -10.99
N LEU A 73 -3.74 1.10 -10.41
CA LEU A 73 -3.90 1.54 -9.04
C LEU A 73 -4.15 0.39 -8.05
N LEU A 74 -4.43 -0.81 -8.54
CA LEU A 74 -4.62 -1.99 -7.70
C LEU A 74 -3.31 -2.54 -7.13
N GLY A 75 -3.42 -3.33 -6.08
CA GLY A 75 -2.37 -4.23 -5.64
C GLY A 75 -1.31 -3.62 -4.74
N ARG A 76 -1.53 -2.48 -4.12
CA ARG A 76 -0.62 -1.90 -3.11
C ARG A 76 -1.42 -1.65 -1.86
N HIS A 77 -1.67 -2.73 -1.13
CA HIS A 77 -2.53 -2.69 0.04
C HIS A 77 -1.80 -2.12 1.24
N LYS A 78 -2.48 -1.27 1.97
CA LYS A 78 -2.05 -0.85 3.31
C LYS A 78 -2.17 -2.03 4.26
N ILE A 79 -1.19 -2.18 5.15
CA ILE A 79 -1.17 -3.24 6.17
C ILE A 79 -1.15 -2.69 7.59
N ASP A 80 -1.09 -1.38 7.73
CA ASP A 80 -1.24 -0.71 9.01
C ASP A 80 -2.72 -0.55 9.36
N ASP A 81 -3.00 -0.64 10.65
CA ASP A 81 -4.32 -0.43 11.24
C ASP A 81 -4.62 1.07 11.44
N VAL A 82 -5.87 1.42 11.72
CA VAL A 82 -6.31 2.82 11.91
C VAL A 82 -5.56 3.54 13.03
N ASN A 83 -5.07 2.78 14.02
CA ASN A 83 -4.23 3.30 15.09
C ASN A 83 -2.76 3.48 14.70
N GLY A 84 -2.38 3.14 13.46
CA GLY A 84 -1.01 3.24 12.92
C GLY A 84 -0.10 2.09 13.31
N GLU A 85 -0.61 1.04 13.93
CA GLU A 85 0.15 -0.18 14.19
C GLU A 85 0.22 -1.06 12.95
N TYR A 86 1.37 -1.75 12.78
CA TYR A 86 1.57 -2.68 11.67
C TYR A 86 2.45 -3.85 12.08
N PRO A 87 2.34 -5.01 11.42
CA PRO A 87 3.21 -6.16 11.68
C PRO A 87 4.59 -5.94 11.07
N ASP A 88 5.62 -6.26 11.82
CA ASP A 88 7.00 -6.35 11.35
C ASP A 88 7.46 -7.80 11.43
N LEU A 89 7.64 -8.43 10.27
CA LEU A 89 8.14 -9.80 10.12
C LEU A 89 9.59 -9.83 9.60
N THR A 90 10.30 -8.71 9.61
CA THR A 90 11.67 -8.65 9.09
C THR A 90 12.68 -9.28 10.03
N ASP A 91 12.39 -9.36 11.33
CA ASP A 91 13.30 -9.93 12.34
C ASP A 91 13.44 -11.44 12.16
N GLY A 92 14.69 -11.88 11.98
CA GLY A 92 15.01 -13.28 11.72
C GLY A 92 14.86 -13.74 10.26
N GLN A 93 14.34 -12.89 9.37
CA GLN A 93 14.30 -13.21 7.95
C GLN A 93 15.69 -13.16 7.30
N ARG A 94 16.04 -14.21 6.55
CA ARG A 94 17.29 -14.30 5.77
C ARG A 94 17.00 -14.75 4.35
N ALA A 95 17.81 -14.29 3.40
CA ALA A 95 17.73 -14.75 2.02
C ALA A 95 17.89 -16.29 1.96
N GLY A 96 16.96 -16.96 1.28
CA GLY A 96 16.97 -18.43 1.11
C GLY A 96 16.40 -19.22 2.28
N SER A 97 15.98 -18.59 3.38
CA SER A 97 15.29 -19.27 4.46
C SER A 97 13.79 -18.98 4.43
N PHE A 98 12.97 -19.99 4.19
CA PHE A 98 11.55 -19.95 4.53
C PHE A 98 11.41 -20.26 6.04
N THR A 99 11.77 -19.38 6.85
CA THR A 99 11.22 -18.76 8.05
C THR A 99 10.60 -19.68 9.08
N ARG A 100 11.40 -20.52 9.71
CA ARG A 100 11.01 -21.13 10.99
C ARG A 100 11.22 -20.21 12.21
N ASP A 101 11.97 -19.12 12.02
CA ASP A 101 12.46 -18.28 13.11
C ASP A 101 12.05 -16.80 13.02
N ILE A 102 10.99 -16.49 12.23
CA ILE A 102 10.47 -15.12 12.17
C ILE A 102 9.87 -14.74 13.52
N ARG A 103 10.32 -13.63 14.06
CA ARG A 103 9.72 -13.00 15.21
C ARG A 103 8.82 -11.88 14.73
N VAL A 104 7.52 -12.08 14.88
CA VAL A 104 6.54 -11.03 14.60
C VAL A 104 6.63 -9.97 15.69
N LYS A 105 6.86 -8.73 15.28
CA LYS A 105 6.82 -7.56 16.15
C LYS A 105 5.69 -6.65 15.72
N THR A 106 5.02 -6.02 16.66
CA THR A 106 4.14 -4.90 16.37
C THR A 106 4.95 -3.61 16.41
N ARG A 107 4.82 -2.80 15.38
CA ARG A 107 5.42 -1.47 15.27
C ARG A 107 4.35 -0.42 15.10
N THR A 108 4.69 0.83 15.42
CA THR A 108 3.81 1.99 15.24
C THR A 108 4.43 2.96 14.26
N LEU A 109 3.63 3.48 13.36
CA LEU A 109 4.03 4.50 12.40
C LEU A 109 4.26 5.85 13.08
N PRO A 110 5.16 6.70 12.54
CA PRO A 110 5.36 8.04 13.04
C PRO A 110 4.09 8.89 12.83
N ARG A 111 3.86 9.79 13.77
CA ARG A 111 2.73 10.74 13.70
C ARG A 111 3.24 12.17 13.57
N ASP A 112 2.50 12.99 12.88
CA ASP A 112 2.73 14.44 12.79
C ASP A 112 2.29 15.15 14.08
N ALA A 113 2.50 16.45 14.13
CA ALA A 113 2.12 17.29 15.27
C ALA A 113 0.59 17.32 15.53
N ALA A 114 -0.22 16.95 14.55
CA ALA A 114 -1.67 16.80 14.69
C ALA A 114 -2.09 15.37 15.07
N GLY A 115 -1.14 14.48 15.33
CA GLY A 115 -1.40 13.08 15.70
C GLY A 115 -1.77 12.16 14.53
N ARG A 116 -1.70 12.63 13.30
CA ARG A 116 -2.02 11.83 12.10
C ARG A 116 -0.79 11.03 11.68
N VAL A 117 -1.01 9.81 11.20
CA VAL A 117 0.03 8.97 10.64
C VAL A 117 0.71 9.69 9.45
N VAL A 118 2.04 9.76 9.46
CA VAL A 118 2.83 10.48 8.44
C VAL A 118 2.78 9.76 7.08
N HIS A 119 2.86 8.44 7.10
CA HIS A 119 2.78 7.58 5.92
C HIS A 119 2.19 6.23 6.30
N HIS A 120 1.69 5.49 5.31
CA HIS A 120 1.21 4.13 5.50
C HIS A 120 2.29 3.08 5.24
N MET A 121 2.09 1.87 5.77
CA MET A 121 2.87 0.69 5.38
C MET A 121 2.16 -0.04 4.24
N TYR A 122 2.89 -0.26 3.15
CA TYR A 122 2.35 -0.93 1.98
C TYR A 122 2.89 -2.35 1.85
N ASN A 123 1.99 -3.22 1.49
CA ASN A 123 2.27 -4.57 1.05
C ASN A 123 2.28 -4.57 -0.49
N SER A 124 3.41 -4.91 -1.07
CA SER A 124 3.52 -5.09 -2.51
C SER A 124 4.57 -6.14 -2.80
N ASP A 125 4.14 -7.26 -3.29
CA ASP A 125 4.98 -8.38 -3.70
C ASP A 125 5.60 -8.19 -5.09
N ALA A 126 5.23 -7.15 -5.84
CA ALA A 126 5.58 -6.98 -7.23
C ALA A 126 6.01 -5.55 -7.61
N PHE A 127 7.19 -5.13 -7.19
CA PHE A 127 7.84 -3.92 -7.73
C PHE A 127 8.58 -4.17 -9.03
N TRP A 128 8.78 -5.42 -9.41
CA TRP A 128 9.45 -5.79 -10.64
C TRP A 128 8.73 -5.14 -11.82
N LEU A 129 9.47 -4.48 -12.69
CA LEU A 129 8.99 -3.75 -13.85
C LEU A 129 8.26 -2.41 -13.58
N THR A 130 8.00 -1.99 -12.34
CA THR A 130 7.33 -0.70 -12.07
C THR A 130 8.12 0.49 -12.58
N GLN A 131 9.45 0.39 -12.66
CA GLN A 131 10.33 1.45 -13.13
C GLN A 131 10.14 1.81 -14.62
N TRP A 132 9.58 0.92 -15.43
CA TRP A 132 9.48 1.14 -16.87
C TRP A 132 8.41 2.16 -17.23
N ASN A 133 7.26 2.12 -16.55
CA ASN A 133 6.16 3.04 -16.85
C ASN A 133 5.33 3.42 -15.63
N LEU A 134 5.12 2.52 -14.68
CA LEU A 134 4.24 2.76 -13.53
C LEU A 134 4.76 3.89 -12.64
N ASN A 135 6.05 3.94 -12.32
CA ASN A 135 6.66 5.01 -11.52
C ASN A 135 6.53 6.38 -12.22
N VAL A 136 6.50 6.40 -13.55
CA VAL A 136 6.29 7.63 -14.34
C VAL A 136 4.83 8.05 -14.22
N LEU A 137 3.91 7.13 -14.47
CA LEU A 137 2.47 7.40 -14.44
C LEU A 137 2.02 7.86 -13.05
N TRP A 138 2.45 7.18 -11.99
CA TRP A 138 2.17 7.60 -10.63
C TRP A 138 2.73 8.98 -10.32
N GLY A 139 3.97 9.27 -10.73
CA GLY A 139 4.58 10.59 -10.52
C GLY A 139 3.82 11.72 -11.20
N LEU A 140 3.10 11.45 -12.29
CA LEU A 140 2.29 12.42 -13.01
C LEU A 140 0.88 12.59 -12.44
N GLY A 141 0.17 11.49 -12.21
CA GLY A 141 -1.25 11.52 -11.82
C GLY A 141 -1.50 11.32 -10.32
N TRP A 142 -0.60 10.64 -9.64
CA TRP A 142 -0.74 10.27 -8.22
C TRP A 142 0.59 10.45 -7.48
N PRO A 143 1.13 11.68 -7.37
CA PRO A 143 2.46 11.93 -6.81
C PRO A 143 2.59 11.53 -5.34
N GLU A 144 1.50 11.39 -4.61
CA GLU A 144 1.48 10.84 -3.26
C GLU A 144 1.86 9.36 -3.21
N MET A 145 1.61 8.59 -4.27
CA MET A 145 1.92 7.15 -4.28
C MET A 145 3.43 6.87 -4.21
N PRO A 146 4.29 7.44 -5.08
CA PRO A 146 5.74 7.24 -4.95
C PRO A 146 6.31 7.80 -3.64
N ASP A 147 5.73 8.86 -3.07
CA ASP A 147 6.13 9.41 -1.77
C ASP A 147 5.84 8.42 -0.63
N GLU A 148 4.59 7.96 -0.52
CA GLU A 148 4.15 6.96 0.46
C GLU A 148 4.92 5.64 0.33
N MET A 149 5.05 5.13 -0.90
CA MET A 149 5.76 3.88 -1.16
C MET A 149 7.24 3.98 -0.78
N SER A 150 7.90 5.11 -1.07
CA SER A 150 9.28 5.34 -0.67
C SER A 150 9.44 5.32 0.85
N ALA A 151 8.58 6.01 1.57
CA ALA A 151 8.59 6.02 3.04
C ALA A 151 8.37 4.61 3.63
N SER A 152 7.43 3.85 3.07
CA SER A 152 7.17 2.47 3.46
C SER A 152 8.38 1.57 3.24
N LEU A 153 9.03 1.65 2.07
CA LEU A 153 10.20 0.83 1.74
C LEU A 153 11.41 1.14 2.63
N ILE A 154 11.61 2.42 2.94
CA ILE A 154 12.65 2.85 3.89
C ILE A 154 12.34 2.30 5.29
N ARG A 155 11.07 2.32 5.71
CA ARG A 155 10.66 1.75 7.01
C ARG A 155 10.94 0.25 7.10
N TYR A 156 10.76 -0.53 6.01
CA TYR A 156 11.19 -1.92 5.98
C TYR A 156 12.70 -2.06 6.18
N ALA A 157 13.50 -1.18 5.57
CA ALA A 157 14.95 -1.19 5.74
C ALA A 157 15.36 -0.81 7.17
N ASP A 158 14.72 0.18 7.78
CA ASP A 158 14.95 0.53 9.20
C ASP A 158 14.66 -0.64 10.15
N ASN A 159 13.62 -1.41 9.83
CA ASN A 159 13.23 -2.55 10.65
C ASN A 159 14.14 -3.77 10.49
N GLY A 160 14.51 -4.09 9.26
CA GLY A 160 15.17 -5.35 8.89
C GLY A 160 16.56 -5.21 8.26
N GLY A 161 17.04 -3.98 8.03
CA GLY A 161 18.38 -3.71 7.49
C GLY A 161 18.48 -3.82 5.96
N LEU A 162 17.38 -4.08 5.25
CA LEU A 162 17.37 -4.20 3.78
C LEU A 162 16.20 -3.47 3.15
N ILE A 163 16.43 -2.78 2.05
CA ILE A 163 15.34 -2.31 1.18
C ILE A 163 14.73 -3.52 0.47
N PRO A 164 13.42 -3.80 0.63
CA PRO A 164 12.80 -5.01 0.13
C PRO A 164 12.67 -5.02 -1.40
N ARG A 165 12.84 -6.18 -2.01
CA ARG A 165 12.54 -6.38 -3.45
C ARG A 165 11.04 -6.41 -3.72
N GLY A 166 10.30 -6.99 -2.79
CA GLY A 166 8.86 -7.10 -2.78
C GLY A 166 8.43 -7.50 -1.37
N PRO A 167 7.96 -6.54 -0.56
CA PRO A 167 7.48 -6.86 0.78
C PRO A 167 6.14 -7.59 0.72
N CYS A 168 5.90 -8.47 1.68
CA CYS A 168 4.63 -9.13 1.86
C CYS A 168 4.28 -9.21 3.34
N ALA A 169 3.08 -8.75 3.69
CA ALA A 169 2.50 -8.82 5.03
C ALA A 169 3.44 -8.33 6.16
N GLY A 170 4.30 -7.35 5.89
CA GLY A 170 5.24 -6.80 6.87
C GLY A 170 6.64 -7.41 6.84
N GLY A 171 6.93 -8.32 5.91
CA GLY A 171 8.23 -8.98 5.78
C GLY A 171 8.81 -8.97 4.37
N TYR A 172 10.00 -9.57 4.23
CA TYR A 172 10.68 -9.76 2.95
C TYR A 172 10.23 -11.06 2.28
N THR A 173 10.01 -11.04 0.98
CA THR A 173 9.75 -12.28 0.23
C THR A 173 11.03 -12.93 -0.30
N TYR A 174 12.06 -12.13 -0.55
CA TYR A 174 13.26 -12.53 -1.29
C TYR A 174 13.00 -13.15 -2.68
N ILE A 175 11.78 -13.00 -3.17
CA ILE A 175 11.36 -13.42 -4.49
C ILE A 175 11.65 -12.29 -5.48
N MET A 176 11.78 -12.60 -6.75
CA MET A 176 12.12 -11.72 -7.85
C MET A 176 13.61 -11.37 -7.95
N SER A 177 14.00 -10.89 -9.12
CA SER A 177 15.38 -10.52 -9.45
C SER A 177 15.59 -9.02 -9.28
N GLY A 178 16.84 -8.62 -9.04
CA GLY A 178 17.24 -7.23 -8.96
C GLY A 178 16.78 -6.53 -7.68
N CYS A 179 16.80 -5.20 -7.70
CA CYS A 179 16.38 -4.34 -6.60
C CYS A 179 15.38 -3.30 -7.11
N PRO A 180 14.13 -3.67 -7.42
CA PRO A 180 13.15 -2.78 -8.06
C PRO A 180 12.69 -1.63 -7.17
N ALA A 181 12.85 -1.73 -5.86
CA ALA A 181 12.54 -0.65 -4.93
C ALA A 181 13.47 0.55 -5.09
N THR A 182 14.75 0.32 -5.39
CA THR A 182 15.71 1.41 -5.61
C THR A 182 15.31 2.34 -6.75
N PRO A 183 15.00 1.86 -7.97
CA PRO A 183 14.51 2.74 -9.03
C PRO A 183 13.23 3.48 -8.67
N LEU A 184 12.34 2.92 -7.85
CA LEU A 184 11.15 3.61 -7.38
C LEU A 184 11.54 4.80 -6.50
N ILE A 185 12.37 4.59 -5.49
CA ILE A 185 12.83 5.63 -4.55
C ILE A 185 13.62 6.71 -5.30
N VAL A 186 14.57 6.32 -6.15
CA VAL A 186 15.36 7.26 -6.97
C VAL A 186 14.48 8.06 -7.93
N SER A 187 13.47 7.41 -8.53
CA SER A 187 12.50 8.09 -9.38
C SER A 187 11.69 9.14 -8.61
N ALA A 188 11.25 8.81 -7.39
CA ALA A 188 10.56 9.75 -6.52
C ALA A 188 11.46 10.92 -6.12
N TYR A 189 12.71 10.65 -5.76
CA TYR A 189 13.69 11.66 -5.42
C TYR A 189 13.95 12.63 -6.59
N ASN A 190 14.28 12.12 -7.77
CA ASN A 190 14.58 12.92 -8.95
C ASN A 190 13.40 13.80 -9.42
N LYS A 191 12.19 13.42 -9.07
CA LYS A 191 10.97 14.20 -9.36
C LYS A 191 10.57 15.15 -8.23
N GLY A 192 11.34 15.20 -7.12
CA GLY A 192 11.03 16.05 -5.97
C GLY A 192 9.78 15.60 -5.20
N LEU A 193 9.45 14.31 -5.24
CA LEU A 193 8.23 13.77 -4.64
C LEU A 193 8.45 13.19 -3.23
N MET A 194 9.69 13.03 -2.77
CA MET A 194 9.98 12.51 -1.42
C MET A 194 9.81 13.61 -0.37
N ARG A 195 8.68 13.62 0.31
CA ARG A 195 8.31 14.59 1.36
C ARG A 195 8.11 13.93 2.73
N LYS A 196 7.81 12.63 2.73
CA LYS A 196 7.46 11.86 3.92
C LYS A 196 8.63 11.08 4.51
N CYS A 197 9.77 11.12 3.86
CA CYS A 197 11.00 10.47 4.29
C CYS A 197 12.23 11.27 3.87
N ASP A 198 13.36 11.05 4.57
CA ASP A 198 14.63 11.70 4.26
C ASP A 198 15.33 10.96 3.11
N PRO A 199 15.60 11.63 1.97
CA PRO A 199 16.32 11.04 0.85
C PRO A 199 17.77 10.64 1.20
N MET A 200 18.43 11.38 2.10
CA MET A 200 19.80 11.06 2.51
C MET A 200 19.84 9.80 3.35
N HIS A 201 18.85 9.61 4.23
CA HIS A 201 18.69 8.36 4.96
C HIS A 201 18.48 7.17 4.03
N ALA A 202 17.62 7.34 3.02
CA ALA A 202 17.41 6.31 1.98
C ALA A 202 18.71 5.93 1.23
N CYS A 203 19.55 6.92 0.95
CA CYS A 203 20.84 6.70 0.30
C CYS A 203 21.79 5.86 1.18
N LEU A 204 21.84 6.16 2.48
CA LEU A 204 22.68 5.41 3.44
C LEU A 204 22.23 3.96 3.62
N LEU A 205 20.93 3.68 3.50
CA LEU A 205 20.42 2.31 3.61
C LEU A 205 20.77 1.44 2.39
N TYR A 206 21.18 2.04 1.28
CA TYR A 206 21.51 1.34 0.05
C TYR A 206 23.01 1.03 -0.09
N THR A 207 23.84 1.76 0.60
CA THR A 207 25.30 1.59 0.58
C THR A 207 25.75 0.62 1.66
#